data_24237acc8b7e1a9ad2292dded1fccba9
#
_entry.id   24237acc8b7e1a9ad2292dded1fccba9
#
_cell.length_a   1.000
_cell.length_b   1.000
_cell.length_c   1.000
_cell.angle_alpha   90.00
_cell.angle_beta   90.00
_cell.angle_gamma   90.00
#
_symmetry.space_group_name_H-M   'P 1'
#
loop_
_entity.id
_entity.type
_entity.pdbx_description
1 polymer ?
#
loop_
_entity_poly.entity_id
_entity_poly.type
_entity_poly.pdbx_seq_one_letter_code
_entity_poly.pdbx_strand_id
1 'polypeptide(L)'
;MTTFEFHSLTHADKPDFHNFPWEIPLNEWPKDNLGLEEIQQGISRHPVVFLNISGALYALKELPENVAQKEYDVLTQMQELQMPAVIPFGYARVKRETGQFSILFTRFLEASIPYRSLFISNAVTRYHTHLLDAISGLLVQLHAGGFYWGDCSLSNILFRRDAGTLQAYLVDAETAEYHLPPLSPMLRYHDLEIMQDNLLGELSDMQLNGQLSLNTSIAETGPYIVQSYRSLWEEITKEEVFSSEELYRVQERIRSLNQLGFSVKDIQIKKEDHGNILKLRTFVSDRNFHRNQLMEITGLYAEDRQAQQVMNEINELKANLSRTVYPNISLEAVAYHWLEHVYKPVIEKFIQLRNTDSPLAKDTDPIELYCQVLEHKWYLSERAQHDVGHQAAVEDFIQHFG
;
A
#
# COMPACT_ATOMS: atom_id res chain seq x y z
N MET A 1 34.21 -22.86 -11.47
CA MET A 1 33.03 -22.84 -12.36
C MET A 1 31.88 -22.24 -11.60
N THR A 2 31.32 -21.12 -12.04
CA THR A 2 30.15 -20.51 -11.46
C THR A 2 28.93 -21.35 -11.77
N THR A 3 28.17 -21.77 -10.77
CA THR A 3 26.91 -22.49 -10.91
C THR A 3 25.78 -21.61 -10.44
N PHE A 4 24.68 -21.65 -11.15
CA PHE A 4 23.48 -20.86 -10.88
C PHE A 4 22.26 -21.80 -10.85
N GLU A 5 21.41 -21.61 -9.85
CA GLU A 5 20.15 -22.33 -9.70
C GLU A 5 19.05 -21.34 -9.31
N PHE A 6 17.98 -21.26 -10.10
CA PHE A 6 16.87 -20.34 -9.88
C PHE A 6 15.61 -21.05 -9.39
N HIS A 7 14.99 -20.52 -8.34
CA HIS A 7 13.77 -21.00 -7.73
C HIS A 7 12.66 -19.96 -7.81
N SER A 8 11.48 -20.35 -8.31
CA SER A 8 10.28 -19.52 -8.36
C SER A 8 9.03 -20.40 -8.33
N LEU A 9 7.98 -19.95 -7.67
CA LEU A 9 6.67 -20.60 -7.67
C LEU A 9 5.85 -20.27 -8.92
N THR A 10 6.13 -19.17 -9.60
CA THR A 10 5.42 -18.77 -10.82
C THR A 10 5.99 -19.47 -12.04
N HIS A 11 5.14 -20.17 -12.80
CA HIS A 11 5.51 -20.82 -14.06
C HIS A 11 5.36 -19.91 -15.29
N ALA A 12 4.81 -18.71 -15.14
CA ALA A 12 4.61 -17.78 -16.24
C ALA A 12 5.94 -17.10 -16.62
N ASP A 13 6.24 -17.17 -17.91
CA ASP A 13 7.31 -16.45 -18.64
C ASP A 13 8.59 -16.18 -17.81
N LYS A 14 9.31 -17.28 -17.49
CA LYS A 14 10.62 -17.14 -16.86
C LYS A 14 11.56 -16.43 -17.83
N PRO A 15 12.14 -15.28 -17.45
CA PRO A 15 13.17 -14.65 -18.24
C PRO A 15 14.36 -15.60 -18.45
N ASP A 16 15.06 -15.44 -19.55
CA ASP A 16 16.31 -16.17 -19.77
C ASP A 16 17.42 -15.62 -18.88
N PHE A 17 17.58 -16.20 -17.69
CA PHE A 17 18.60 -15.83 -16.73
C PHE A 17 20.00 -16.35 -17.06
N HIS A 18 20.18 -17.12 -18.16
CA HIS A 18 21.47 -17.71 -18.49
C HIS A 18 22.52 -16.70 -18.97
N ASN A 19 22.06 -15.54 -19.44
CA ASN A 19 22.94 -14.53 -20.03
C ASN A 19 23.40 -13.45 -19.01
N PHE A 20 23.08 -13.60 -17.71
CA PHE A 20 23.52 -12.65 -16.70
C PHE A 20 24.93 -13.01 -16.17
N PRO A 21 25.74 -12.00 -15.78
CA PRO A 21 27.10 -12.19 -15.31
C PRO A 21 27.14 -12.62 -13.83
N TRP A 22 26.69 -13.85 -13.55
CA TRP A 22 26.59 -14.42 -12.21
C TRP A 22 27.93 -14.57 -11.49
N GLU A 23 29.04 -14.55 -12.22
CA GLU A 23 30.40 -14.65 -11.70
C GLU A 23 30.86 -13.43 -10.92
N ILE A 24 30.25 -12.27 -11.14
CA ILE A 24 30.59 -11.01 -10.46
C ILE A 24 29.45 -10.54 -9.55
N PRO A 25 29.74 -9.72 -8.49
CA PRO A 25 28.72 -9.11 -7.63
C PRO A 25 27.75 -8.22 -8.39
N LEU A 26 26.50 -8.07 -7.87
CA LEU A 26 25.46 -7.27 -8.53
C LEU A 26 25.88 -5.80 -8.77
N ASN A 27 26.63 -5.19 -7.86
CA ASN A 27 27.10 -3.81 -7.98
C ASN A 27 28.19 -3.63 -9.04
N GLU A 28 28.76 -4.72 -9.56
CA GLU A 28 29.76 -4.72 -10.64
C GLU A 28 29.16 -5.09 -12.00
N TRP A 29 27.85 -5.35 -12.05
CA TRP A 29 27.20 -5.71 -13.31
C TRP A 29 27.31 -4.58 -14.34
N PRO A 30 27.67 -4.86 -15.61
CA PRO A 30 27.76 -3.86 -16.65
C PRO A 30 26.37 -3.25 -16.92
N LYS A 31 26.32 -1.91 -16.91
CA LYS A 31 25.05 -1.18 -17.14
C LYS A 31 24.55 -1.31 -18.58
N ASP A 32 25.48 -1.51 -19.51
CA ASP A 32 25.17 -1.64 -20.94
C ASP A 32 24.68 -3.07 -21.26
N ASN A 33 23.60 -3.17 -22.01
CA ASN A 33 23.01 -4.40 -22.56
C ASN A 33 22.27 -5.34 -21.60
N LEU A 34 22.17 -5.05 -20.28
CA LEU A 34 21.45 -5.91 -19.34
C LEU A 34 20.03 -5.42 -18.98
N GLY A 35 19.65 -4.21 -19.42
CA GLY A 35 18.36 -3.60 -19.01
C GLY A 35 18.38 -3.10 -17.58
N LEU A 36 19.56 -2.77 -17.03
CA LEU A 36 19.69 -2.16 -15.71
C LEU A 36 19.19 -0.72 -15.75
N GLU A 37 18.37 -0.35 -14.78
CA GLU A 37 17.83 1.01 -14.62
C GLU A 37 18.44 1.71 -13.40
N GLU A 38 18.78 2.97 -13.56
CA GLU A 38 19.25 3.81 -12.46
C GLU A 38 18.05 4.38 -11.70
N ILE A 39 17.78 3.83 -10.53
CA ILE A 39 16.73 4.29 -9.63
C ILE A 39 17.37 4.84 -8.36
N GLN A 40 16.86 5.97 -7.88
CA GLN A 40 17.32 6.55 -6.63
C GLN A 40 17.01 5.58 -5.48
N GLN A 41 18.06 5.05 -4.89
CA GLN A 41 17.97 4.07 -3.80
C GLN A 41 18.15 4.76 -2.45
N GLY A 42 17.56 4.15 -1.40
CA GLY A 42 17.95 4.38 -0.03
C GLY A 42 19.31 3.76 0.29
N ILE A 43 19.78 3.92 1.53
CA ILE A 43 20.99 3.24 2.02
C ILE A 43 20.60 1.78 2.25
N SER A 44 21.22 0.86 1.50
CA SER A 44 21.07 -0.58 1.68
C SER A 44 22.36 -1.20 2.20
N ARG A 45 22.25 -2.18 3.09
CA ARG A 45 23.41 -2.99 3.57
C ARG A 45 23.91 -3.94 2.50
N HIS A 46 23.04 -4.33 1.59
CA HIS A 46 23.29 -5.29 0.53
C HIS A 46 23.26 -4.62 -0.84
N PRO A 47 24.04 -5.10 -1.82
CA PRO A 47 23.94 -4.63 -3.19
C PRO A 47 22.53 -4.87 -3.75
N VAL A 48 21.94 -3.79 -4.29
CA VAL A 48 20.65 -3.84 -4.96
C VAL A 48 20.79 -3.21 -6.34
N VAL A 49 20.23 -3.87 -7.35
CA VAL A 49 20.14 -3.35 -8.72
C VAL A 49 18.71 -3.49 -9.22
N PHE A 50 18.34 -2.63 -10.16
CA PHE A 50 17.02 -2.69 -10.79
C PHE A 50 17.17 -3.17 -12.23
N LEU A 51 16.36 -4.13 -12.60
CA LEU A 51 16.44 -4.83 -13.88
C LEU A 51 15.08 -4.81 -14.57
N ASN A 52 15.04 -4.26 -15.78
CA ASN A 52 13.85 -4.31 -16.63
C ASN A 52 13.86 -5.62 -17.43
N ILE A 53 12.84 -6.44 -17.21
CA ILE A 53 12.67 -7.71 -17.91
C ILE A 53 11.31 -7.69 -18.62
N SER A 54 11.33 -7.68 -19.94
CA SER A 54 10.10 -7.70 -20.77
C SER A 54 9.09 -6.58 -20.43
N GLY A 55 9.58 -5.39 -20.02
CA GLY A 55 8.74 -4.26 -19.66
C GLY A 55 8.30 -4.24 -18.19
N ALA A 56 8.68 -5.24 -17.39
CA ALA A 56 8.47 -5.25 -15.96
C ALA A 56 9.78 -4.99 -15.21
N LEU A 57 9.73 -4.12 -14.20
CA LEU A 57 10.90 -3.75 -13.42
C LEU A 57 10.99 -4.62 -12.16
N TYR A 58 12.18 -5.12 -11.88
CA TYR A 58 12.49 -5.97 -10.72
C TYR A 58 13.64 -5.37 -9.92
N ALA A 59 13.58 -5.50 -8.60
CA ALA A 59 14.69 -5.26 -7.71
C ALA A 59 15.40 -6.61 -7.43
N LEU A 60 16.72 -6.64 -7.61
CA LEU A 60 17.58 -7.76 -7.32
C LEU A 60 18.45 -7.39 -6.12
N LYS A 61 18.38 -8.17 -5.04
CA LYS A 61 19.13 -7.97 -3.79
C LYS A 61 20.09 -9.14 -3.59
N GLU A 62 21.41 -8.86 -3.52
CA GLU A 62 22.42 -9.90 -3.26
C GLU A 62 22.58 -10.07 -1.76
N LEU A 63 22.46 -11.33 -1.32
CA LEU A 63 22.39 -11.72 0.08
C LEU A 63 23.37 -12.88 0.36
N PRO A 64 23.75 -13.12 1.62
CA PRO A 64 24.42 -14.35 2.02
C PRO A 64 23.61 -15.60 1.62
N GLU A 65 24.30 -16.75 1.57
CA GLU A 65 23.65 -18.03 1.28
C GLU A 65 22.44 -18.26 2.22
N ASN A 66 21.35 -18.76 1.63
CA ASN A 66 20.08 -19.09 2.30
C ASN A 66 19.24 -17.90 2.85
N VAL A 67 19.76 -16.68 2.90
CA VAL A 67 18.98 -15.53 3.37
C VAL A 67 17.88 -15.17 2.36
N ALA A 68 18.22 -15.16 1.05
CA ALA A 68 17.22 -14.86 0.03
C ALA A 68 16.08 -15.89 0.01
N GLN A 69 16.35 -17.17 0.32
CA GLN A 69 15.30 -18.17 0.44
C GLN A 69 14.35 -17.85 1.59
N LYS A 70 14.89 -17.55 2.79
CA LYS A 70 14.07 -17.20 3.97
C LYS A 70 13.19 -15.98 3.68
N GLU A 71 13.79 -14.93 3.12
CA GLU A 71 13.08 -13.70 2.79
C GLU A 71 12.01 -13.96 1.72
N TYR A 72 12.32 -14.77 0.70
CA TYR A 72 11.37 -15.18 -0.34
C TYR A 72 10.17 -15.94 0.25
N ASP A 73 10.40 -16.88 1.16
CA ASP A 73 9.35 -17.67 1.79
C ASP A 73 8.41 -16.78 2.62
N VAL A 74 8.98 -15.85 3.40
CA VAL A 74 8.19 -14.89 4.21
C VAL A 74 7.40 -13.93 3.32
N LEU A 75 8.02 -13.36 2.28
CA LEU A 75 7.33 -12.48 1.34
C LEU A 75 6.22 -13.22 0.57
N THR A 76 6.44 -14.49 0.21
CA THR A 76 5.42 -15.33 -0.42
C THR A 76 4.21 -15.51 0.51
N GLN A 77 4.46 -15.78 1.79
CA GLN A 77 3.38 -15.87 2.77
C GLN A 77 2.68 -14.53 3.00
N MET A 78 3.44 -13.41 3.00
CA MET A 78 2.85 -12.07 3.03
C MET A 78 1.97 -11.83 1.80
N GLN A 79 2.39 -12.25 0.62
CA GLN A 79 1.59 -12.14 -0.62
C GLN A 79 0.31 -12.98 -0.55
N GLU A 80 0.38 -14.23 -0.08
CA GLU A 80 -0.79 -15.10 0.10
C GLU A 80 -1.81 -14.51 1.08
N LEU A 81 -1.33 -13.87 2.15
CA LEU A 81 -2.15 -13.17 3.14
C LEU A 81 -2.41 -11.71 2.76
N GLN A 82 -2.01 -11.29 1.57
CA GLN A 82 -2.24 -9.95 1.00
C GLN A 82 -1.73 -8.81 1.89
N MET A 83 -0.59 -9.02 2.55
CA MET A 83 0.07 -7.98 3.35
C MET A 83 0.67 -6.88 2.46
N PRO A 84 0.82 -5.65 2.97
CA PRO A 84 1.46 -4.56 2.25
C PRO A 84 2.97 -4.74 2.20
N ALA A 85 3.43 -5.60 1.31
CA ALA A 85 4.84 -5.89 1.06
C ALA A 85 5.12 -5.96 -0.44
N VAL A 86 6.39 -5.90 -0.83
CA VAL A 86 6.80 -6.14 -2.21
C VAL A 86 6.52 -7.59 -2.61
N ILE A 87 6.22 -7.81 -3.90
CA ILE A 87 5.86 -9.13 -4.42
C ILE A 87 7.13 -9.88 -4.75
N PRO A 88 7.40 -11.05 -4.14
CA PRO A 88 8.54 -11.87 -4.49
C PRO A 88 8.31 -12.55 -5.85
N PHE A 89 9.35 -12.58 -6.68
CA PHE A 89 9.32 -13.26 -7.97
C PHE A 89 10.05 -14.59 -7.90
N GLY A 90 11.18 -14.65 -7.19
CA GLY A 90 12.00 -15.83 -7.03
C GLY A 90 13.32 -15.51 -6.36
N TYR A 91 14.16 -16.52 -6.20
CA TYR A 91 15.53 -16.32 -5.75
C TYR A 91 16.49 -17.23 -6.53
N ALA A 92 17.74 -16.78 -6.66
CA ALA A 92 18.82 -17.55 -7.27
C ALA A 92 19.88 -17.91 -6.22
N ARG A 93 20.42 -19.14 -6.29
CA ARG A 93 21.63 -19.52 -5.57
C ARG A 93 22.80 -19.43 -6.55
N VAL A 94 23.82 -18.71 -6.15
CA VAL A 94 25.01 -18.46 -6.98
C VAL A 94 26.25 -18.91 -6.24
N LYS A 95 27.01 -19.82 -6.84
CA LYS A 95 28.30 -20.25 -6.31
C LYS A 95 29.40 -19.60 -7.13
N ARG A 96 30.17 -18.73 -6.51
CA ARG A 96 31.37 -18.07 -7.07
C ARG A 96 32.62 -18.63 -6.43
N GLU A 97 33.79 -18.27 -6.95
CA GLU A 97 35.08 -18.59 -6.32
C GLU A 97 35.25 -18.00 -4.94
N THR A 98 34.62 -16.84 -4.71
CA THR A 98 34.63 -16.09 -3.44
C THR A 98 33.66 -16.63 -2.39
N GLY A 99 32.75 -17.54 -2.74
CA GLY A 99 31.78 -18.10 -1.79
C GLY A 99 30.42 -18.43 -2.43
N GLN A 100 29.47 -18.72 -1.55
CA GLN A 100 28.08 -18.96 -1.92
C GLN A 100 27.24 -17.73 -1.55
N PHE A 101 26.41 -17.31 -2.50
CA PHE A 101 25.53 -16.15 -2.38
C PHE A 101 24.13 -16.53 -2.82
N SER A 102 23.18 -15.72 -2.48
CA SER A 102 21.82 -15.80 -3.00
C SER A 102 21.35 -14.43 -3.47
N ILE A 103 20.49 -14.41 -4.47
CA ILE A 103 19.93 -13.18 -5.02
C ILE A 103 18.43 -13.31 -4.98
N LEU A 104 17.78 -12.40 -4.25
CA LEU A 104 16.34 -12.28 -4.20
C LEU A 104 15.86 -11.37 -5.33
N PHE A 105 14.79 -11.78 -6.00
CA PHE A 105 14.09 -11.01 -7.03
C PHE A 105 12.72 -10.62 -6.50
N THR A 106 12.46 -9.33 -6.42
CA THR A 106 11.14 -8.81 -6.08
C THR A 106 10.64 -7.89 -7.20
N ARG A 107 9.34 -7.84 -7.41
CA ARG A 107 8.75 -6.89 -8.35
C ARG A 107 8.90 -5.48 -7.79
N PHE A 108 9.37 -4.57 -8.63
CA PHE A 108 9.47 -3.16 -8.23
C PHE A 108 8.09 -2.59 -7.95
N LEU A 109 7.97 -1.84 -6.87
CA LEU A 109 6.74 -1.15 -6.51
C LEU A 109 6.65 0.16 -7.31
N GLU A 110 5.94 0.11 -8.43
CA GLU A 110 5.77 1.26 -9.31
C GLU A 110 5.10 2.45 -8.59
N ALA A 111 5.44 3.67 -8.98
CA ALA A 111 4.98 4.93 -8.38
C ALA A 111 5.24 5.03 -6.86
N SER A 112 6.20 4.26 -6.35
CA SER A 112 6.60 4.33 -4.94
C SER A 112 7.50 5.52 -4.66
N ILE A 113 7.39 6.05 -3.45
CA ILE A 113 8.13 7.22 -2.97
C ILE A 113 8.93 6.80 -1.73
N PRO A 114 10.25 6.94 -1.73
CA PRO A 114 11.06 6.69 -0.53
C PRO A 114 10.81 7.79 0.52
N TYR A 115 10.90 7.42 1.81
CA TYR A 115 10.61 8.33 2.92
C TYR A 115 11.42 9.64 2.86
N ARG A 116 12.69 9.57 2.43
CA ARG A 116 13.54 10.77 2.32
C ARG A 116 12.92 11.84 1.42
N SER A 117 12.38 11.45 0.28
CA SER A 117 11.72 12.39 -0.65
C SER A 117 10.48 13.03 -0.02
N LEU A 118 9.76 12.32 0.84
CA LEU A 118 8.60 12.84 1.55
C LEU A 118 8.99 13.81 2.66
N PHE A 119 10.10 13.58 3.36
CA PHE A 119 10.58 14.49 4.42
C PHE A 119 11.28 15.74 3.89
N ILE A 120 11.92 15.69 2.72
CA ILE A 120 12.66 16.82 2.11
C ILE A 120 11.72 17.83 1.44
N SER A 121 10.56 17.39 0.93
CA SER A 121 9.65 18.28 0.22
C SER A 121 9.03 19.33 1.18
N ASN A 122 8.96 20.60 0.75
CA ASN A 122 8.34 21.69 1.52
C ASN A 122 6.83 21.47 1.83
N ALA A 123 6.22 20.44 1.25
CA ALA A 123 4.87 19.97 1.57
C ALA A 123 4.80 19.20 2.92
N VAL A 124 5.93 19.06 3.62
CA VAL A 124 6.15 18.22 4.81
C VAL A 124 5.15 18.46 5.94
N THR A 125 4.76 19.70 6.21
CA THR A 125 3.85 19.98 7.33
C THR A 125 2.47 19.34 7.14
N ARG A 126 2.03 19.17 5.90
CA ARG A 126 0.72 18.58 5.57
C ARG A 126 0.77 17.04 5.47
N TYR A 127 1.89 16.48 5.02
CA TYR A 127 2.03 15.03 4.80
C TYR A 127 2.71 14.28 5.95
N HIS A 128 3.33 14.99 6.89
CA HIS A 128 4.05 14.36 8.01
C HIS A 128 3.17 13.43 8.83
N THR A 129 1.99 13.90 9.23
CA THR A 129 1.02 13.10 9.99
C THR A 129 0.54 11.89 9.18
N HIS A 130 0.20 12.08 7.90
CA HIS A 130 -0.24 10.99 7.02
C HIS A 130 0.82 9.91 6.80
N LEU A 131 2.11 10.32 6.77
CA LEU A 131 3.21 9.36 6.69
C LEU A 131 3.31 8.51 7.97
N LEU A 132 3.20 9.14 9.14
CA LEU A 132 3.23 8.42 10.43
C LEU A 132 2.01 7.52 10.60
N ASP A 133 0.84 7.95 10.13
CA ASP A 133 -0.38 7.14 10.10
C ASP A 133 -0.22 5.92 9.18
N ALA A 134 0.41 6.10 8.01
CA ALA A 134 0.68 5.00 7.08
C ALA A 134 1.64 3.96 7.70
N ILE A 135 2.69 4.39 8.44
CA ILE A 135 3.59 3.50 9.16
C ILE A 135 2.83 2.74 10.25
N SER A 136 2.04 3.44 11.05
CA SER A 136 1.20 2.83 12.09
C SER A 136 0.25 1.78 11.51
N GLY A 137 -0.38 2.11 10.38
CA GLY A 137 -1.25 1.20 9.65
C GLY A 137 -0.54 -0.04 9.11
N LEU A 138 0.68 0.10 8.59
CA LEU A 138 1.53 -1.02 8.17
C LEU A 138 1.82 -1.98 9.33
N LEU A 139 2.29 -1.44 10.47
CA LEU A 139 2.58 -2.25 11.66
C LEU A 139 1.34 -2.98 12.17
N VAL A 140 0.20 -2.31 12.23
CA VAL A 140 -1.07 -2.95 12.65
C VAL A 140 -1.45 -4.08 11.70
N GLN A 141 -1.32 -3.90 10.38
CA GLN A 141 -1.64 -4.93 9.39
C GLN A 141 -0.72 -6.14 9.50
N LEU A 142 0.60 -5.93 9.59
CA LEU A 142 1.57 -7.00 9.77
C LEU A 142 1.29 -7.79 11.05
N HIS A 143 1.10 -7.13 12.17
CA HIS A 143 0.86 -7.77 13.47
C HIS A 143 -0.50 -8.48 13.54
N ALA A 144 -1.54 -7.94 12.92
CA ALA A 144 -2.83 -8.62 12.80
C ALA A 144 -2.73 -9.87 11.94
N GLY A 145 -1.89 -9.85 10.89
CA GLY A 145 -1.57 -10.99 10.04
C GLY A 145 -0.61 -12.01 10.67
N GLY A 146 -0.05 -11.73 11.85
CA GLY A 146 0.87 -12.63 12.54
C GLY A 146 2.36 -12.44 12.18
N PHE A 147 2.71 -11.35 11.48
CA PHE A 147 4.10 -11.07 11.12
C PHE A 147 4.79 -10.20 12.17
N TYR A 148 5.90 -10.72 12.69
CA TYR A 148 6.91 -9.95 13.40
C TYR A 148 7.90 -9.43 12.37
N TRP A 149 8.25 -8.14 12.41
CA TRP A 149 9.12 -7.55 11.39
C TRP A 149 10.61 -7.64 11.78
N GLY A 150 10.95 -7.27 13.01
CA GLY A 150 12.29 -7.43 13.60
C GLY A 150 13.34 -6.38 13.20
N ASP A 151 13.14 -5.63 12.10
CA ASP A 151 13.99 -4.51 11.67
C ASP A 151 13.13 -3.37 11.13
N CYS A 152 12.20 -2.89 11.96
CA CYS A 152 11.32 -1.80 11.63
C CYS A 152 12.10 -0.49 11.42
N SER A 153 12.30 -0.05 10.19
CA SER A 153 13.00 1.18 9.85
C SER A 153 12.35 1.88 8.66
N LEU A 154 12.54 3.19 8.54
CA LEU A 154 12.02 3.95 7.40
C LEU A 154 12.67 3.54 6.08
N SER A 155 13.95 3.12 6.13
CA SER A 155 14.68 2.65 4.96
C SER A 155 14.10 1.37 4.37
N ASN A 156 13.38 0.59 5.18
CA ASN A 156 12.71 -0.65 4.79
C ASN A 156 11.23 -0.44 4.42
N ILE A 157 10.80 0.82 4.21
CA ILE A 157 9.45 1.20 3.81
C ILE A 157 9.49 2.01 2.51
N LEU A 158 8.62 1.65 1.57
CA LEU A 158 8.24 2.51 0.46
C LEU A 158 6.80 2.97 0.65
N PHE A 159 6.53 4.18 0.20
CA PHE A 159 5.20 4.77 0.25
C PHE A 159 4.63 4.90 -1.15
N ARG A 160 3.35 4.65 -1.30
CA ARG A 160 2.62 4.88 -2.54
C ARG A 160 1.33 5.63 -2.22
N ARG A 161 0.95 6.54 -3.10
CA ARG A 161 -0.38 7.15 -3.01
C ARG A 161 -1.42 6.16 -3.51
N ASP A 162 -2.49 6.04 -2.74
CA ASP A 162 -3.64 5.23 -3.05
C ASP A 162 -4.89 5.98 -2.60
N ALA A 163 -5.70 6.43 -3.54
CA ALA A 163 -6.88 7.24 -3.31
C ALA A 163 -6.63 8.50 -2.46
N GLY A 164 -5.58 9.28 -2.81
CA GLY A 164 -5.23 10.52 -2.09
C GLY A 164 -4.53 10.29 -0.74
N THR A 165 -4.47 9.06 -0.23
CA THR A 165 -3.81 8.71 1.04
C THR A 165 -2.45 8.07 0.78
N LEU A 166 -1.54 8.17 1.76
CA LEU A 166 -0.28 7.43 1.71
C LEU A 166 -0.50 6.02 2.27
N GLN A 167 -0.01 5.03 1.54
CA GLN A 167 0.09 3.65 1.99
C GLN A 167 1.55 3.24 2.10
N ALA A 168 1.92 2.60 3.22
CA ALA A 168 3.25 2.09 3.46
C ALA A 168 3.35 0.62 3.03
N TYR A 169 4.47 0.25 2.40
CA TYR A 169 4.79 -1.11 1.95
C TYR A 169 6.14 -1.54 2.51
N LEU A 170 6.19 -2.75 3.05
CA LEU A 170 7.44 -3.37 3.50
C LEU A 170 8.24 -3.82 2.26
N VAL A 171 9.54 -3.48 2.23
CA VAL A 171 10.43 -3.84 1.12
C VAL A 171 11.55 -4.79 1.52
N ASP A 172 11.86 -4.90 2.80
CA ASP A 172 12.88 -5.77 3.35
C ASP A 172 12.29 -6.65 4.46
N ALA A 173 12.18 -7.95 4.20
CA ALA A 173 11.64 -8.94 5.10
C ALA A 173 12.70 -9.93 5.63
N GLU A 174 14.01 -9.58 5.54
CA GLU A 174 15.12 -10.44 5.91
C GLU A 174 15.02 -10.94 7.36
N THR A 175 14.59 -10.06 8.27
CA THR A 175 14.42 -10.33 9.70
C THR A 175 13.02 -10.79 10.07
N ALA A 176 12.07 -10.69 9.14
CA ALA A 176 10.67 -10.96 9.43
C ALA A 176 10.41 -12.45 9.70
N GLU A 177 9.42 -12.69 10.56
CA GLU A 177 8.99 -14.02 10.97
C GLU A 177 7.46 -14.09 11.02
N TYR A 178 6.92 -15.24 10.58
CA TYR A 178 5.49 -15.52 10.66
C TYR A 178 5.16 -16.31 11.91
N HIS A 179 4.15 -15.86 12.64
CA HIS A 179 3.58 -16.50 13.83
C HIS A 179 2.07 -16.67 13.65
N LEU A 180 1.47 -17.47 14.52
CA LEU A 180 0.00 -17.59 14.55
C LEU A 180 -0.64 -16.20 14.80
N PRO A 181 -1.55 -15.77 13.92
CA PRO A 181 -2.21 -14.47 14.08
C PRO A 181 -3.25 -14.47 15.22
N PRO A 182 -3.45 -13.35 15.91
CA PRO A 182 -2.63 -12.15 15.82
C PRO A 182 -1.28 -12.30 16.56
N LEU A 183 -0.29 -11.51 16.15
CA LEU A 183 1.03 -11.51 16.78
C LEU A 183 0.92 -11.25 18.30
N SER A 184 1.74 -11.93 19.10
CA SER A 184 1.73 -11.79 20.55
C SER A 184 2.03 -10.35 21.01
N PRO A 185 1.44 -9.89 22.13
CA PRO A 185 1.69 -8.53 22.64
C PRO A 185 3.19 -8.22 22.82
N MET A 186 3.98 -9.17 23.29
CA MET A 186 5.41 -8.99 23.52
C MET A 186 6.15 -8.67 22.23
N LEU A 187 5.92 -9.43 21.16
CA LEU A 187 6.56 -9.21 19.86
C LEU A 187 6.09 -7.91 19.21
N ARG A 188 4.81 -7.57 19.34
CA ARG A 188 4.27 -6.30 18.85
C ARG A 188 4.93 -5.09 19.51
N TYR A 189 5.10 -5.12 20.84
CA TYR A 189 5.76 -4.04 21.56
C TYR A 189 7.25 -3.96 21.23
N HIS A 190 7.90 -5.10 21.00
CA HIS A 190 9.30 -5.13 20.57
C HIS A 190 9.50 -4.46 19.20
N ASP A 191 8.64 -4.76 18.22
CA ASP A 191 8.68 -4.06 16.93
C ASP A 191 8.44 -2.55 17.07
N LEU A 192 7.52 -2.13 17.95
CA LEU A 192 7.29 -0.71 18.22
C LEU A 192 8.51 -0.02 18.86
N GLU A 193 9.24 -0.69 19.74
CA GLU A 193 10.49 -0.18 20.34
C GLU A 193 11.57 -0.03 19.26
N ILE A 194 11.76 -1.06 18.42
CA ILE A 194 12.71 -1.01 17.30
C ILE A 194 12.35 0.14 16.33
N MET A 195 11.06 0.31 16.02
CA MET A 195 10.61 1.39 15.14
C MET A 195 10.93 2.77 15.74
N GLN A 196 10.70 2.97 17.03
CA GLN A 196 10.99 4.25 17.68
C GLN A 196 12.49 4.58 17.63
N ASP A 197 13.34 3.60 17.96
CA ASP A 197 14.78 3.78 18.00
C ASP A 197 15.37 4.05 16.60
N ASN A 198 14.97 3.26 15.61
CA ASN A 198 15.40 3.43 14.21
C ASN A 198 14.91 4.77 13.63
N LEU A 199 13.65 5.13 13.88
CA LEU A 199 13.08 6.38 13.42
C LEU A 199 13.82 7.59 13.99
N LEU A 200 14.12 7.57 15.31
CA LEU A 200 14.89 8.61 15.95
C LEU A 200 16.29 8.74 15.34
N GLY A 201 16.98 7.63 15.08
CA GLY A 201 18.29 7.60 14.45
C GLY A 201 18.25 8.16 13.02
N GLU A 202 17.38 7.63 12.16
CA GLU A 202 17.30 8.02 10.76
C GLU A 202 16.89 9.50 10.57
N LEU A 203 15.94 10.00 11.37
CA LEU A 203 15.54 11.41 11.31
C LEU A 203 16.61 12.34 11.88
N SER A 204 17.36 11.89 12.92
CA SER A 204 18.49 12.66 13.44
C SER A 204 19.61 12.78 12.42
N ASP A 205 19.91 11.70 11.69
CA ASP A 205 20.89 11.72 10.61
C ASP A 205 20.46 12.68 9.48
N MET A 206 19.18 12.67 9.11
CA MET A 206 18.63 13.61 8.11
C MET A 206 18.73 15.07 8.58
N GLN A 207 18.51 15.32 9.87
CA GLN A 207 18.62 16.67 10.44
C GLN A 207 20.06 17.15 10.48
N LEU A 208 21.01 16.29 10.87
CA LEU A 208 22.45 16.59 10.88
C LEU A 208 22.99 16.85 9.47
N ASN A 209 22.47 16.15 8.48
CA ASN A 209 22.83 16.33 7.07
C ASN A 209 22.10 17.52 6.40
N GLY A 210 21.33 18.32 7.14
CA GLY A 210 20.59 19.47 6.62
C GLY A 210 19.42 19.14 5.69
N GLN A 211 19.01 17.89 5.66
CA GLN A 211 17.88 17.41 4.84
C GLN A 211 16.53 17.64 5.54
N LEU A 212 16.54 17.80 6.86
CA LEU A 212 15.35 18.06 7.66
C LEU A 212 15.51 19.37 8.43
N SER A 213 14.43 20.14 8.58
CA SER A 213 14.45 21.39 9.33
C SER A 213 14.79 21.15 10.81
N LEU A 214 15.64 22.01 11.40
CA LEU A 214 15.93 21.97 12.83
C LEU A 214 14.70 22.20 13.73
N ASN A 215 13.63 22.78 13.17
CA ASN A 215 12.38 23.00 13.88
C ASN A 215 11.47 21.78 13.90
N THR A 216 11.82 20.69 13.21
CA THR A 216 11.04 19.45 13.21
C THR A 216 11.26 18.73 14.54
N SER A 217 10.19 18.49 15.28
CA SER A 217 10.22 17.75 16.55
C SER A 217 10.36 16.25 16.29
N ILE A 218 11.62 15.78 16.19
CA ILE A 218 11.91 14.34 15.95
C ILE A 218 11.48 13.51 17.17
N ALA A 219 11.65 14.02 18.39
CA ALA A 219 11.35 13.31 19.61
C ALA A 219 9.88 12.92 19.80
N GLU A 220 8.96 13.64 19.14
CA GLU A 220 7.51 13.35 19.21
C GLU A 220 7.05 12.32 18.18
N THR A 221 7.88 12.01 17.20
CA THR A 221 7.50 11.17 16.06
C THR A 221 7.27 9.72 16.46
N GLY A 222 8.22 9.14 17.23
CA GLY A 222 8.09 7.77 17.75
C GLY A 222 6.88 7.58 18.68
N PRO A 223 6.71 8.43 19.72
CA PRO A 223 5.51 8.43 20.56
C PRO A 223 4.18 8.56 19.77
N TYR A 224 4.15 9.38 18.72
CA TYR A 224 2.98 9.49 17.85
C TYR A 224 2.62 8.15 17.19
N ILE A 225 3.61 7.47 16.57
CA ILE A 225 3.40 6.15 15.94
C ILE A 225 2.84 5.15 16.95
N VAL A 226 3.39 5.10 18.16
CA VAL A 226 2.93 4.18 19.21
C VAL A 226 1.49 4.48 19.62
N GLN A 227 1.14 5.75 19.75
CA GLN A 227 -0.22 6.16 20.09
C GLN A 227 -1.20 5.83 18.95
N SER A 228 -0.87 6.17 17.70
CA SER A 228 -1.66 5.85 16.51
C SER A 228 -1.85 4.34 16.37
N TYR A 229 -0.76 3.57 16.51
CA TYR A 229 -0.81 2.10 16.52
C TYR A 229 -1.78 1.56 17.57
N ARG A 230 -1.70 2.04 18.83
CA ARG A 230 -2.58 1.58 19.92
C ARG A 230 -4.04 1.88 19.60
N SER A 231 -4.34 3.09 19.16
CA SER A 231 -5.70 3.48 18.78
C SER A 231 -6.26 2.62 17.66
N LEU A 232 -5.46 2.36 16.61
CA LEU A 232 -5.84 1.49 15.50
C LEU A 232 -6.01 0.04 15.96
N TRP A 233 -5.08 -0.46 16.81
CA TRP A 233 -5.15 -1.83 17.33
C TRP A 233 -6.41 -2.05 18.18
N GLU A 234 -6.70 -1.12 19.09
CA GLU A 234 -7.93 -1.16 19.90
C GLU A 234 -9.16 -1.16 19.00
N GLU A 235 -9.17 -0.31 17.98
CA GLU A 235 -10.30 -0.20 17.06
C GLU A 235 -10.52 -1.51 16.27
N ILE A 236 -9.47 -2.16 15.74
CA ILE A 236 -9.63 -3.42 14.98
C ILE A 236 -9.93 -4.63 15.86
N THR A 237 -9.52 -4.60 17.13
CA THR A 237 -9.71 -5.73 18.07
C THR A 237 -10.92 -5.57 18.98
N LYS A 238 -11.56 -4.41 18.96
CA LYS A 238 -12.75 -4.12 19.77
C LYS A 238 -13.87 -5.10 19.45
N GLU A 239 -14.29 -5.86 20.46
CA GLU A 239 -15.48 -6.69 20.35
C GLU A 239 -16.73 -5.82 20.58
N GLU A 240 -17.60 -5.73 19.58
CA GLU A 240 -18.89 -5.08 19.72
C GLU A 240 -20.01 -6.13 19.71
N VAL A 241 -20.97 -5.96 20.61
CA VAL A 241 -22.16 -6.79 20.71
C VAL A 241 -23.32 -6.04 20.05
N PHE A 242 -23.96 -6.68 19.09
CA PHE A 242 -25.11 -6.11 18.38
C PHE A 242 -26.33 -7.01 18.57
N SER A 243 -27.50 -6.41 18.72
CA SER A 243 -28.77 -7.14 18.63
C SER A 243 -29.13 -7.43 17.17
N SER A 244 -30.00 -8.40 16.95
CA SER A 244 -30.51 -8.73 15.60
C SER A 244 -31.21 -7.56 14.89
N GLU A 245 -31.64 -6.55 15.64
CA GLU A 245 -32.31 -5.35 15.11
C GLU A 245 -31.32 -4.24 14.71
N GLU A 246 -30.03 -4.33 15.14
CA GLU A 246 -29.00 -3.33 14.92
C GLU A 246 -28.07 -3.64 13.74
N LEU A 247 -28.55 -4.35 12.71
CA LEU A 247 -27.76 -4.70 11.53
C LEU A 247 -27.11 -3.48 10.84
N TYR A 248 -27.71 -2.30 10.94
CA TYR A 248 -27.12 -1.06 10.40
C TYR A 248 -25.80 -0.69 11.10
N ARG A 249 -25.67 -0.93 12.42
CA ARG A 249 -24.44 -0.68 13.18
C ARG A 249 -23.32 -1.64 12.76
N VAL A 250 -23.65 -2.87 12.39
CA VAL A 250 -22.70 -3.83 11.82
C VAL A 250 -22.14 -3.27 10.50
N GLN A 251 -23.02 -2.71 9.66
CA GLN A 251 -22.58 -2.12 8.40
C GLN A 251 -21.72 -0.86 8.61
N GLU A 252 -22.06 -0.01 9.57
CA GLU A 252 -21.24 1.14 9.95
C GLU A 252 -19.86 0.71 10.44
N ARG A 253 -19.83 -0.34 11.29
CA ARG A 253 -18.56 -0.90 11.79
C ARG A 253 -17.70 -1.46 10.66
N ILE A 254 -18.28 -2.20 9.72
CA ILE A 254 -17.58 -2.71 8.54
C ILE A 254 -17.02 -1.55 7.71
N ARG A 255 -17.79 -0.49 7.49
CA ARG A 255 -17.30 0.71 6.78
C ARG A 255 -16.12 1.35 7.51
N SER A 256 -16.23 1.55 8.82
CA SER A 256 -15.14 2.13 9.62
C SER A 256 -13.85 1.30 9.51
N LEU A 257 -13.94 -0.02 9.63
CA LEU A 257 -12.80 -0.92 9.48
C LEU A 257 -12.22 -0.88 8.06
N ASN A 258 -13.08 -0.85 7.05
CA ASN A 258 -12.65 -0.72 5.66
C ASN A 258 -11.91 0.62 5.40
N GLN A 259 -12.38 1.73 5.98
CA GLN A 259 -11.71 3.03 5.89
C GLN A 259 -10.30 3.01 6.52
N LEU A 260 -10.10 2.14 7.54
CA LEU A 260 -8.80 1.91 8.15
C LEU A 260 -7.91 0.93 7.35
N GLY A 261 -8.40 0.39 6.21
CA GLY A 261 -7.68 -0.56 5.37
C GLY A 261 -7.83 -2.01 5.78
N PHE A 262 -8.82 -2.33 6.64
CA PHE A 262 -9.12 -3.71 7.05
C PHE A 262 -10.43 -4.17 6.44
N SER A 263 -10.46 -5.41 5.94
CA SER A 263 -11.70 -6.05 5.51
C SER A 263 -12.19 -7.06 6.55
N VAL A 264 -13.50 -7.18 6.66
CA VAL A 264 -14.15 -8.13 7.57
C VAL A 264 -14.53 -9.37 6.79
N LYS A 265 -13.88 -10.52 7.08
CA LYS A 265 -14.13 -11.78 6.38
C LYS A 265 -15.28 -12.57 6.96
N ASP A 266 -15.41 -12.57 8.30
CA ASP A 266 -16.39 -13.38 9.00
C ASP A 266 -17.14 -12.59 10.07
N ILE A 267 -18.47 -12.69 10.01
CA ILE A 267 -19.35 -12.25 11.08
C ILE A 267 -19.77 -13.52 11.85
N GLN A 268 -19.22 -13.71 13.05
CA GLN A 268 -19.65 -14.81 13.89
C GLN A 268 -20.95 -14.46 14.63
N ILE A 269 -22.03 -15.14 14.30
CA ILE A 269 -23.30 -15.05 15.03
C ILE A 269 -23.26 -16.08 16.15
N LYS A 270 -23.18 -15.64 17.40
CA LYS A 270 -23.39 -16.52 18.57
C LYS A 270 -24.81 -16.30 19.12
N LYS A 271 -25.55 -17.38 19.28
CA LYS A 271 -26.82 -17.36 20.01
C LYS A 271 -26.50 -17.45 21.51
N GLU A 272 -26.92 -16.45 22.27
CA GLU A 272 -26.95 -16.51 23.74
C GLU A 272 -28.39 -16.44 24.23
N ASP A 273 -28.65 -16.82 25.51
CA ASP A 273 -29.99 -16.93 26.10
C ASP A 273 -30.86 -15.66 26.07
N HIS A 274 -30.28 -14.51 25.74
CA HIS A 274 -30.95 -13.22 25.65
C HIS A 274 -30.96 -12.58 24.26
N GLY A 275 -30.63 -13.31 23.20
CA GLY A 275 -30.67 -12.81 21.82
C GLY A 275 -29.47 -13.26 20.97
N ASN A 276 -29.46 -12.86 19.70
CA ASN A 276 -28.34 -13.12 18.81
C ASN A 276 -27.24 -12.09 19.07
N ILE A 277 -26.07 -12.54 19.52
CA ILE A 277 -24.87 -11.71 19.62
C ILE A 277 -24.07 -11.87 18.35
N LEU A 278 -23.83 -10.76 17.66
CA LEU A 278 -22.97 -10.68 16.51
C LEU A 278 -21.55 -10.28 17.00
N LYS A 279 -20.61 -11.21 16.91
CA LYS A 279 -19.20 -10.93 17.12
C LYS A 279 -18.53 -10.71 15.76
N LEU A 280 -18.10 -9.49 15.52
CA LEU A 280 -17.23 -9.17 14.39
C LEU A 280 -15.80 -9.62 14.73
N ARG A 281 -15.25 -10.56 13.96
CA ARG A 281 -13.82 -10.80 13.92
C ARG A 281 -13.26 -10.12 12.69
N THR A 282 -12.40 -9.16 12.93
CA THR A 282 -11.61 -8.52 11.89
C THR A 282 -10.50 -9.48 11.48
N PHE A 283 -10.53 -9.92 10.23
CA PHE A 283 -9.36 -10.54 9.62
C PHE A 283 -8.85 -9.60 8.54
N VAL A 284 -7.54 -9.46 8.46
CA VAL A 284 -6.91 -8.92 7.26
C VAL A 284 -7.23 -9.91 6.16
N SER A 285 -8.18 -9.64 5.31
CA SER A 285 -8.55 -10.55 4.24
C SER A 285 -9.03 -9.81 3.03
N ASP A 286 -8.65 -10.34 1.91
CA ASP A 286 -9.01 -9.96 0.55
C ASP A 286 -8.98 -8.45 0.29
N ARG A 287 -7.78 -7.90 0.30
CA ARG A 287 -7.51 -6.54 -0.19
C ARG A 287 -8.02 -6.36 -1.63
N ASN A 288 -8.05 -7.45 -2.40
CA ASN A 288 -8.51 -7.43 -3.78
C ASN A 288 -10.04 -7.45 -3.91
N PHE A 289 -10.82 -7.57 -2.83
CA PHE A 289 -12.28 -7.66 -2.93
C PHE A 289 -12.86 -6.48 -3.74
N HIS A 290 -12.53 -5.26 -3.36
CA HIS A 290 -13.02 -4.08 -4.08
C HIS A 290 -12.39 -3.93 -5.46
N ARG A 291 -11.11 -4.31 -5.62
CA ARG A 291 -10.42 -4.33 -6.93
C ARG A 291 -11.09 -5.30 -7.89
N ASN A 292 -11.30 -6.53 -7.45
CA ASN A 292 -11.95 -7.56 -8.26
C ASN A 292 -13.38 -7.16 -8.61
N GLN A 293 -14.14 -6.66 -7.65
CA GLN A 293 -15.49 -6.20 -7.86
C GLN A 293 -15.54 -5.01 -8.85
N LEU A 294 -14.69 -4.01 -8.67
CA LEU A 294 -14.61 -2.86 -9.58
C LEU A 294 -14.22 -3.30 -11.00
N MET A 295 -13.19 -4.14 -11.11
CA MET A 295 -12.76 -4.69 -12.40
C MET A 295 -13.88 -5.47 -13.10
N GLU A 296 -14.61 -6.30 -12.36
CA GLU A 296 -15.72 -7.11 -12.91
C GLU A 296 -16.85 -6.23 -13.47
N ILE A 297 -17.24 -5.17 -12.72
CA ILE A 297 -18.42 -4.35 -13.11
C ILE A 297 -18.09 -3.15 -14.00
N THR A 298 -16.83 -2.68 -14.06
CA THR A 298 -16.42 -1.50 -14.83
C THR A 298 -15.31 -1.77 -15.83
N GLY A 299 -14.53 -2.83 -15.67
CA GLY A 299 -13.32 -3.08 -16.44
C GLY A 299 -12.12 -2.20 -16.03
N LEU A 300 -12.24 -1.40 -14.98
CA LEU A 300 -11.17 -0.51 -14.49
C LEU A 300 -10.28 -1.26 -13.52
N TYR A 301 -8.96 -1.14 -13.74
CA TYR A 301 -7.97 -1.58 -12.76
C TYR A 301 -7.67 -0.45 -11.79
N ALA A 302 -7.74 -0.72 -10.50
CA ALA A 302 -7.48 0.25 -9.45
C ALA A 302 -6.73 -0.42 -8.29
N GLU A 303 -6.03 0.38 -7.50
CA GLU A 303 -5.45 -0.09 -6.24
C GLU A 303 -6.54 -0.24 -5.16
N ASP A 304 -6.21 -0.86 -4.03
CA ASP A 304 -7.20 -1.27 -3.03
C ASP A 304 -8.09 -0.14 -2.53
N ARG A 305 -7.49 0.99 -2.14
CA ARG A 305 -8.25 2.14 -1.63
C ARG A 305 -8.96 2.92 -2.72
N GLN A 306 -8.33 3.04 -3.89
CA GLN A 306 -8.98 3.61 -5.07
C GLN A 306 -10.24 2.83 -5.41
N ALA A 307 -10.11 1.50 -5.51
CA ALA A 307 -11.24 0.62 -5.77
C ALA A 307 -12.34 0.74 -4.70
N GLN A 308 -11.95 0.79 -3.42
CA GLN A 308 -12.87 0.98 -2.32
C GLN A 308 -13.61 2.31 -2.40
N GLN A 309 -12.90 3.41 -2.65
CA GLN A 309 -13.48 4.76 -2.76
C GLN A 309 -14.47 4.84 -3.92
N VAL A 310 -14.08 4.30 -5.09
CA VAL A 310 -14.95 4.22 -6.27
C VAL A 310 -16.17 3.34 -6.02
N MET A 311 -16.00 2.17 -5.40
CA MET A 311 -17.11 1.29 -5.06
C MET A 311 -18.08 1.91 -4.05
N ASN A 312 -17.57 2.69 -3.09
CA ASN A 312 -18.43 3.45 -2.16
C ASN A 312 -19.27 4.47 -2.92
N GLU A 313 -18.66 5.23 -3.85
CA GLU A 313 -19.40 6.19 -4.65
C GLU A 313 -20.46 5.53 -5.55
N ILE A 314 -20.12 4.41 -6.21
CA ILE A 314 -21.10 3.63 -7.01
C ILE A 314 -22.25 3.14 -6.13
N ASN A 315 -21.97 2.69 -4.90
CA ASN A 315 -23.00 2.26 -3.95
C ASN A 315 -23.87 3.42 -3.44
N GLU A 316 -23.30 4.60 -3.21
CA GLU A 316 -24.06 5.82 -2.88
C GLU A 316 -24.96 6.24 -4.04
N LEU A 317 -24.44 6.22 -5.25
CA LEU A 317 -25.23 6.49 -6.45
C LEU A 317 -26.38 5.49 -6.61
N LYS A 318 -26.12 4.19 -6.35
CA LYS A 318 -27.15 3.15 -6.35
C LYS A 318 -28.23 3.44 -5.32
N ALA A 319 -27.85 3.79 -4.10
CA ALA A 319 -28.79 4.12 -3.02
C ALA A 319 -29.68 5.32 -3.41
N ASN A 320 -29.09 6.36 -4.03
CA ASN A 320 -29.81 7.53 -4.49
C ASN A 320 -30.77 7.19 -5.65
N LEU A 321 -30.32 6.47 -6.68
CA LEU A 321 -31.13 6.08 -7.83
C LEU A 321 -32.28 5.12 -7.41
N SER A 322 -32.01 4.22 -6.46
CA SER A 322 -33.03 3.31 -5.93
C SER A 322 -34.16 4.02 -5.20
N ARG A 323 -33.86 5.14 -4.55
CA ARG A 323 -34.86 5.97 -3.82
C ARG A 323 -35.67 6.87 -4.77
N THR A 324 -35.06 7.34 -5.84
CA THR A 324 -35.62 8.44 -6.66
C THR A 324 -36.25 7.96 -7.96
N VAL A 325 -35.64 6.98 -8.65
CA VAL A 325 -35.98 6.67 -10.03
C VAL A 325 -36.26 5.17 -10.30
N TYR A 326 -35.41 4.27 -9.78
CA TYR A 326 -35.45 2.84 -10.10
C TYR A 326 -35.30 1.96 -8.85
N PRO A 327 -36.37 1.52 -8.19
CA PRO A 327 -36.29 0.78 -6.91
C PRO A 327 -35.43 -0.49 -6.91
N ASN A 328 -35.22 -1.13 -8.06
CA ASN A 328 -34.51 -2.41 -8.21
C ASN A 328 -33.35 -2.32 -9.22
N ILE A 329 -32.66 -1.19 -9.32
CA ILE A 329 -31.52 -1.04 -10.22
C ILE A 329 -30.37 -1.96 -9.81
N SER A 330 -29.80 -2.69 -10.78
CA SER A 330 -28.64 -3.56 -10.51
C SER A 330 -27.36 -2.75 -10.31
N LEU A 331 -26.37 -3.33 -9.61
CA LEU A 331 -25.09 -2.68 -9.36
C LEU A 331 -24.34 -2.42 -10.68
N GLU A 332 -24.39 -3.36 -11.61
CA GLU A 332 -23.76 -3.27 -12.92
C GLU A 332 -24.34 -2.12 -13.76
N ALA A 333 -25.66 -1.92 -13.72
CA ALA A 333 -26.30 -0.81 -14.42
C ALA A 333 -25.90 0.55 -13.83
N VAL A 334 -25.77 0.63 -12.50
CA VAL A 334 -25.27 1.84 -11.81
C VAL A 334 -23.80 2.07 -12.11
N ALA A 335 -22.98 1.02 -12.09
CA ALA A 335 -21.55 1.12 -12.41
C ALA A 335 -21.34 1.59 -13.85
N TYR A 336 -22.12 1.09 -14.81
CA TYR A 336 -22.08 1.57 -16.19
C TYR A 336 -22.51 3.05 -16.29
N HIS A 337 -23.58 3.45 -15.60
CA HIS A 337 -24.02 4.84 -15.54
C HIS A 337 -22.93 5.76 -14.95
N TRP A 338 -22.33 5.35 -13.84
CA TRP A 338 -21.22 6.06 -13.20
C TRP A 338 -20.04 6.20 -14.16
N LEU A 339 -19.64 5.11 -14.83
CA LEU A 339 -18.50 5.08 -15.76
C LEU A 339 -18.70 6.10 -16.90
N GLU A 340 -19.88 6.10 -17.52
CA GLU A 340 -20.16 6.93 -18.69
C GLU A 340 -20.48 8.41 -18.36
N HIS A 341 -21.16 8.66 -17.24
CA HIS A 341 -21.68 9.99 -16.93
C HIS A 341 -20.94 10.72 -15.82
N VAL A 342 -20.09 10.02 -15.07
CA VAL A 342 -19.33 10.60 -13.96
C VAL A 342 -17.82 10.48 -14.22
N TYR A 343 -17.29 9.26 -14.32
CA TYR A 343 -15.85 9.01 -14.42
C TYR A 343 -15.25 9.53 -15.75
N LYS A 344 -15.78 9.08 -16.89
CA LYS A 344 -15.23 9.47 -18.20
C LYS A 344 -15.22 10.98 -18.42
N PRO A 345 -16.30 11.75 -18.13
CA PRO A 345 -16.28 13.20 -18.31
C PRO A 345 -15.22 13.91 -17.43
N VAL A 346 -14.96 13.39 -16.23
CA VAL A 346 -13.90 13.92 -15.37
C VAL A 346 -12.52 13.67 -16.00
N ILE A 347 -12.25 12.43 -16.42
CA ILE A 347 -10.95 12.06 -16.98
C ILE A 347 -10.68 12.74 -18.33
N GLU A 348 -11.70 12.92 -19.17
CA GLU A 348 -11.58 13.61 -20.46
C GLU A 348 -11.08 15.06 -20.29
N LYS A 349 -11.47 15.77 -19.24
CA LYS A 349 -10.95 17.11 -18.94
C LYS A 349 -9.43 17.08 -18.68
N PHE A 350 -8.94 16.07 -17.95
CA PHE A 350 -7.49 15.90 -17.70
C PHE A 350 -6.72 15.46 -18.95
N ILE A 351 -7.31 14.62 -19.79
CA ILE A 351 -6.70 14.23 -21.07
C ILE A 351 -6.51 15.44 -21.99
N GLN A 352 -7.46 16.36 -22.01
CA GLN A 352 -7.34 17.62 -22.77
C GLN A 352 -6.18 18.48 -22.26
N LEU A 353 -5.92 18.47 -20.95
CA LEU A 353 -4.78 19.18 -20.33
C LEU A 353 -3.43 18.50 -20.60
N ARG A 354 -3.38 17.21 -20.93
CA ARG A 354 -2.13 16.52 -21.32
C ARG A 354 -1.45 17.13 -22.52
N ASN A 355 -2.20 17.85 -23.36
CA ASN A 355 -1.67 18.58 -24.50
C ASN A 355 -1.11 19.97 -24.13
N THR A 356 -1.18 20.36 -22.87
CA THR A 356 -0.56 21.57 -22.30
C THR A 356 0.60 21.17 -21.38
N ASP A 357 1.53 22.08 -21.07
CA ASP A 357 2.68 21.81 -20.21
C ASP A 357 2.33 21.65 -18.69
N SER A 358 1.10 21.25 -18.39
CA SER A 358 0.67 21.06 -17.00
C SER A 358 1.37 19.87 -16.33
N PRO A 359 1.94 20.03 -15.15
CA PRO A 359 2.62 18.97 -14.41
C PRO A 359 1.70 17.85 -13.93
N LEU A 360 0.39 18.11 -13.77
CA LEU A 360 -0.61 17.12 -13.34
C LEU A 360 -0.85 16.00 -14.36
N ALA A 361 -0.49 16.22 -15.63
CA ALA A 361 -0.99 15.39 -16.71
C ALA A 361 0.01 14.35 -17.22
N LYS A 362 1.29 14.42 -16.86
CA LYS A 362 2.33 13.66 -17.56
C LYS A 362 2.47 12.21 -17.12
N ASP A 363 2.26 11.88 -15.84
CA ASP A 363 2.56 10.54 -15.31
C ASP A 363 1.56 10.02 -14.24
N THR A 364 0.39 10.64 -14.06
CA THR A 364 -0.55 10.20 -13.03
C THR A 364 -1.59 9.23 -13.58
N ASP A 365 -1.82 8.14 -12.86
CA ASP A 365 -2.88 7.17 -13.14
C ASP A 365 -4.26 7.89 -13.18
N PRO A 366 -5.08 7.68 -14.23
CA PRO A 366 -6.40 8.30 -14.34
C PRO A 366 -7.31 8.04 -13.14
N ILE A 367 -7.24 6.86 -12.55
CA ILE A 367 -8.06 6.51 -11.37
C ILE A 367 -7.58 7.25 -10.12
N GLU A 368 -6.26 7.44 -9.97
CA GLU A 368 -5.70 8.24 -8.88
C GLU A 368 -6.12 9.70 -9.00
N LEU A 369 -6.06 10.28 -10.22
CA LEU A 369 -6.57 11.64 -10.47
C LEU A 369 -8.05 11.77 -10.11
N TYR A 370 -8.85 10.77 -10.48
CA TYR A 370 -10.26 10.74 -10.14
C TYR A 370 -10.48 10.74 -8.61
N CYS A 371 -9.74 9.90 -7.89
CA CYS A 371 -9.82 9.85 -6.42
C CYS A 371 -9.40 11.16 -5.76
N GLN A 372 -8.37 11.85 -6.29
CA GLN A 372 -7.97 13.18 -5.82
C GLN A 372 -9.07 14.23 -6.05
N VAL A 373 -9.78 14.16 -7.17
CA VAL A 373 -10.94 15.02 -7.42
C VAL A 373 -12.09 14.72 -6.46
N LEU A 374 -12.32 13.45 -6.10
CA LEU A 374 -13.33 13.09 -5.11
C LEU A 374 -13.01 13.65 -3.72
N GLU A 375 -11.74 13.57 -3.29
CA GLU A 375 -11.29 14.17 -2.04
C GLU A 375 -11.47 15.69 -2.06
N HIS A 376 -11.10 16.33 -3.17
CA HIS A 376 -11.28 17.77 -3.33
C HIS A 376 -12.76 18.18 -3.34
N LYS A 377 -13.61 17.40 -4.01
CA LYS A 377 -15.07 17.58 -4.01
C LYS A 377 -15.63 17.53 -2.59
N TRP A 378 -15.19 16.54 -1.80
CA TRP A 378 -15.61 16.43 -0.40
C TRP A 378 -15.23 17.68 0.40
N TYR A 379 -13.99 18.15 0.26
CA TYR A 379 -13.50 19.36 0.93
C TYR A 379 -14.29 20.61 0.55
N LEU A 380 -14.57 20.80 -0.75
CA LEU A 380 -15.39 21.91 -1.23
C LEU A 380 -16.83 21.83 -0.71
N SER A 381 -17.40 20.63 -0.71
CA SER A 381 -18.77 20.39 -0.24
C SER A 381 -18.92 20.62 1.26
N GLU A 382 -17.92 20.23 2.06
CA GLU A 382 -17.88 20.51 3.49
C GLU A 382 -17.85 22.03 3.77
N ARG A 383 -17.02 22.77 3.03
CA ARG A 383 -16.97 24.23 3.16
C ARG A 383 -18.25 24.92 2.71
N ALA A 384 -18.86 24.41 1.65
CA ALA A 384 -20.10 24.97 1.09
C ALA A 384 -21.35 24.51 1.86
N GLN A 385 -21.24 23.51 2.74
CA GLN A 385 -22.36 22.88 3.46
C GLN A 385 -23.43 22.27 2.52
N HIS A 386 -23.02 21.92 1.29
CA HIS A 386 -23.83 21.18 0.32
C HIS A 386 -22.93 20.50 -0.72
N ASP A 387 -23.43 19.47 -1.42
CA ASP A 387 -22.66 18.81 -2.50
C ASP A 387 -22.47 19.77 -3.69
N VAL A 388 -21.21 20.10 -3.99
CA VAL A 388 -20.84 20.97 -5.10
C VAL A 388 -20.87 20.28 -6.46
N GLY A 389 -20.93 18.96 -6.49
CA GLY A 389 -20.90 18.14 -7.70
C GLY A 389 -19.50 17.99 -8.32
N HIS A 390 -19.36 16.99 -9.20
CA HIS A 390 -18.06 16.66 -9.80
C HIS A 390 -17.53 17.75 -10.74
N GLN A 391 -18.41 18.40 -11.50
CA GLN A 391 -17.99 19.41 -12.47
C GLN A 391 -17.31 20.59 -11.80
N ALA A 392 -17.91 21.16 -10.75
CA ALA A 392 -17.34 22.27 -10.01
C ALA A 392 -16.03 21.86 -9.32
N ALA A 393 -15.99 20.64 -8.78
CA ALA A 393 -14.79 20.12 -8.12
C ALA A 393 -13.61 19.95 -9.09
N VAL A 394 -13.85 19.45 -10.30
CA VAL A 394 -12.82 19.32 -11.35
C VAL A 394 -12.31 20.67 -11.81
N GLU A 395 -13.19 21.64 -12.02
CA GLU A 395 -12.82 22.99 -12.48
C GLU A 395 -11.96 23.69 -11.42
N ASP A 396 -12.35 23.61 -10.15
CA ASP A 396 -11.60 24.18 -9.05
C ASP A 396 -10.26 23.45 -8.82
N PHE A 397 -10.25 22.11 -8.94
CA PHE A 397 -9.03 21.30 -8.84
C PHE A 397 -8.01 21.67 -9.93
N ILE A 398 -8.46 21.79 -11.16
CA ILE A 398 -7.58 22.21 -12.28
C ILE A 398 -7.05 23.62 -12.07
N GLN A 399 -7.88 24.54 -11.56
CA GLN A 399 -7.45 25.92 -11.31
C GLN A 399 -6.38 26.04 -10.23
N HIS A 400 -6.41 25.16 -9.21
CA HIS A 400 -5.48 25.24 -8.08
C HIS A 400 -4.23 24.36 -8.22
N PHE A 401 -4.30 23.29 -9.00
CA PHE A 401 -3.24 22.27 -9.09
C PHE A 401 -2.78 21.99 -10.53
N GLY A 402 -3.46 22.58 -11.54
CA GLY A 402 -3.24 22.37 -12.96
C GLY A 402 -2.15 23.20 -13.64
#